data_d257947c98edfef04040c85beb6d1e83
#
_entry.id   d257947c98edfef04040c85beb6d1e83
#
_cell.length_a   1.000
_cell.length_b   1.000
_cell.length_c   1.000
_cell.angle_alpha   90.00
_cell.angle_beta   90.00
_cell.angle_gamma   90.00
#
_symmetry.space_group_name_H-M   'P 1'
#
loop_
_entity.id
_entity.type
_entity.pdbx_description
1 polymer ?
#
loop_
_entity_poly.entity_id
_entity_poly.type
_entity_poly.pdbx_seq_one_letter_code
_entity_poly.pdbx_strand_id
1 'polypeptide(L)'
;MSATEQTLDEMLHAVADPTRRRILNALKEKRACSIGKETGLCACDVEQRMHLSQPTISHHMGILKKAGLVQASKQGQWVWYRRNETALRELARNLRSAL
;
A
#
# COMPACT_ATOMS: atom_id res chain seq x y z
N MET A 1 14.99 -2.83 21.29
CA MET A 1 14.63 -2.08 20.07
C MET A 1 13.46 -1.14 20.38
N SER A 2 13.54 0.11 19.97
CA SER A 2 12.45 1.07 20.21
C SER A 2 11.26 0.78 19.28
N ALA A 3 10.08 1.28 19.66
CA ALA A 3 8.88 1.15 18.83
C ALA A 3 9.09 1.80 17.45
N THR A 4 9.83 2.93 17.39
CA THR A 4 10.14 3.63 16.14
C THR A 4 11.00 2.76 15.22
N GLU A 5 11.99 2.07 15.78
CA GLU A 5 12.84 1.17 15.00
C GLU A 5 12.05 -0.01 14.44
N GLN A 6 11.16 -0.60 15.22
CA GLN A 6 10.30 -1.69 14.77
C GLN A 6 9.38 -1.24 13.63
N THR A 7 8.82 -0.03 13.75
CA THR A 7 7.95 0.54 12.72
C THR A 7 8.74 0.78 11.43
N LEU A 8 9.95 1.32 11.53
CA LEU A 8 10.81 1.52 10.37
C LEU A 8 11.14 0.20 9.68
N ASP A 9 11.52 -0.81 10.46
CA ASP A 9 11.84 -2.14 9.91
C ASP A 9 10.65 -2.76 9.19
N GLU A 10 9.44 -2.65 9.75
CA GLU A 10 8.23 -3.15 9.11
C GLU A 10 7.96 -2.43 7.79
N MET A 11 8.11 -1.13 7.76
CA MET A 11 7.93 -0.33 6.55
C MET A 11 8.97 -0.67 5.49
N LEU A 12 10.23 -0.82 5.88
CA LEU A 12 11.32 -1.20 4.97
C LEU A 12 11.07 -2.58 4.39
N HIS A 13 10.66 -3.54 5.23
CA HIS A 13 10.31 -4.87 4.76
C HIS A 13 9.19 -4.81 3.72
N ALA A 14 8.16 -4.02 3.99
CA ALA A 14 7.02 -3.90 3.08
C ALA A 14 7.43 -3.34 1.72
N VAL A 15 8.31 -2.34 1.67
CA VAL A 15 8.73 -1.71 0.41
C VAL A 15 9.95 -2.37 -0.24
N ALA A 16 10.55 -3.35 0.41
CA ALA A 16 11.71 -4.06 -0.16
C ALA A 16 11.32 -4.96 -1.35
N ASP A 17 10.07 -5.34 -1.45
CA ASP A 17 9.57 -6.18 -2.54
C ASP A 17 9.16 -5.34 -3.74
N PRO A 18 9.65 -5.65 -4.96
CA PRO A 18 9.30 -4.85 -6.14
C PRO A 18 7.81 -4.89 -6.50
N THR A 19 7.13 -6.01 -6.26
CA THR A 19 5.70 -6.11 -6.52
C THR A 19 4.93 -5.16 -5.63
N ARG A 20 5.27 -5.07 -4.36
CA ARG A 20 4.61 -4.15 -3.43
C ARG A 20 4.86 -2.69 -3.82
N ARG A 21 6.07 -2.35 -4.29
CA ARG A 21 6.32 -0.99 -4.80
C ARG A 21 5.49 -0.68 -6.04
N ARG A 22 5.30 -1.66 -6.93
CA ARG A 22 4.43 -1.49 -8.11
C ARG A 22 2.98 -1.26 -7.70
N ILE A 23 2.51 -1.97 -6.67
CA ILE A 23 1.17 -1.75 -6.12
C ILE A 23 1.03 -0.33 -5.60
N LEU A 24 1.98 0.12 -4.79
CA LEU A 24 1.97 1.49 -4.26
C LEU A 24 1.95 2.53 -5.39
N ASN A 25 2.72 2.30 -6.44
CA ASN A 25 2.73 3.19 -7.60
C ASN A 25 1.38 3.22 -8.31
N ALA A 26 0.74 2.08 -8.47
CA ALA A 26 -0.58 2.01 -9.10
C ALA A 26 -1.62 2.79 -8.29
N LEU A 27 -1.52 2.76 -6.97
CA LEU A 27 -2.45 3.48 -6.09
C LEU A 27 -2.26 5.00 -6.12
N LYS A 28 -1.18 5.49 -6.70
CA LYS A 28 -0.91 6.93 -6.87
C LYS A 28 -1.82 7.59 -7.89
N GLU A 29 -2.27 6.85 -8.88
CA GLU A 29 -2.99 7.43 -10.00
C GLU A 29 -4.34 7.96 -9.56
N LYS A 30 -4.60 9.23 -9.88
CA LYS A 30 -5.89 9.86 -9.61
C LYS A 30 -6.91 9.38 -10.64
N ARG A 31 -8.15 9.16 -10.16
CA ARG A 31 -9.30 8.80 -11.01
C ARG A 31 -9.13 7.48 -11.74
N ALA A 32 -8.22 6.63 -11.27
CA ALA A 32 -8.01 5.33 -11.88
C ALA A 32 -8.99 4.27 -11.36
N CYS A 33 -9.73 4.59 -10.31
CA CYS A 33 -10.62 3.63 -9.65
C CYS A 33 -11.95 3.48 -10.39
N SER A 34 -12.31 2.23 -10.69
CA SER A 34 -13.55 1.94 -11.40
C SER A 34 -14.82 2.21 -10.59
N ILE A 35 -14.71 2.38 -9.27
CA ILE A 35 -15.85 2.71 -8.40
C ILE A 35 -16.00 4.21 -8.16
N GLY A 36 -15.29 5.04 -8.92
CA GLY A 36 -15.47 6.49 -8.91
C GLY A 36 -14.74 7.26 -7.81
N LYS A 37 -13.81 6.65 -7.11
CA LYS A 37 -12.99 7.34 -6.11
C LYS A 37 -11.87 8.14 -6.80
N GLU A 38 -11.53 9.30 -6.23
CA GLU A 38 -10.49 10.16 -6.80
C GLU A 38 -9.09 9.55 -6.72
N THR A 39 -8.79 8.86 -5.62
CA THR A 39 -7.49 8.23 -5.40
C THR A 39 -7.67 6.83 -4.87
N GLY A 40 -6.73 5.96 -5.21
CA GLY A 40 -6.79 4.57 -4.81
C GLY A 40 -7.43 3.70 -5.85
N LEU A 41 -7.49 2.40 -5.58
CA LEU A 41 -8.03 1.40 -6.49
C LEU A 41 -8.85 0.38 -5.70
N CYS A 42 -9.90 -0.15 -6.31
CA CYS A 42 -10.56 -1.33 -5.74
C CYS A 42 -9.70 -2.58 -6.01
N ALA A 43 -9.97 -3.64 -5.25
CA ALA A 43 -9.18 -4.87 -5.34
C ALA A 43 -9.13 -5.43 -6.77
N CYS A 44 -10.25 -5.38 -7.49
CA CYS A 44 -10.29 -5.90 -8.86
C CYS A 44 -9.42 -5.07 -9.82
N ASP A 45 -9.34 -3.75 -9.62
CA ASP A 45 -8.46 -2.90 -10.43
C ASP A 45 -6.99 -3.23 -10.16
N VAL A 46 -6.64 -3.52 -8.90
CA VAL A 46 -5.28 -3.92 -8.55
C VAL A 46 -4.93 -5.25 -9.23
N GLU A 47 -5.84 -6.22 -9.19
CA GLU A 47 -5.65 -7.51 -9.86
C GLU A 47 -5.37 -7.33 -11.35
N GLN A 48 -6.17 -6.51 -12.03
CA GLN A 48 -6.00 -6.25 -13.45
C GLN A 48 -4.67 -5.61 -13.77
N ARG A 49 -4.28 -4.61 -12.99
CA ARG A 49 -3.05 -3.86 -13.25
C ARG A 49 -1.79 -4.67 -12.97
N MET A 50 -1.85 -5.50 -11.94
CA MET A 50 -0.69 -6.29 -11.52
C MET A 50 -0.59 -7.62 -12.26
N HIS A 51 -1.67 -8.08 -12.90
CA HIS A 51 -1.77 -9.40 -13.51
C HIS A 51 -1.46 -10.52 -12.51
N LEU A 52 -1.94 -10.36 -11.28
CA LEU A 52 -1.75 -11.32 -10.20
C LEU A 52 -3.11 -11.78 -9.68
N SER A 53 -3.13 -12.98 -9.12
CA SER A 53 -4.35 -13.53 -8.53
C SER A 53 -4.77 -12.77 -7.29
N GLN A 54 -6.06 -12.85 -6.95
CA GLN A 54 -6.60 -12.20 -5.76
C GLN A 54 -5.91 -12.66 -4.47
N PRO A 55 -5.62 -13.97 -4.25
CA PRO A 55 -4.87 -14.36 -3.05
C PRO A 55 -3.48 -13.74 -2.96
N THR A 56 -2.78 -13.62 -4.09
CA THR A 56 -1.46 -13.01 -4.12
C THR A 56 -1.54 -11.52 -3.78
N ILE A 57 -2.51 -10.81 -4.36
CA ILE A 57 -2.75 -9.40 -4.05
C ILE A 57 -3.09 -9.23 -2.57
N SER A 58 -3.98 -10.06 -2.03
CA SER A 58 -4.36 -10.01 -0.62
C SER A 58 -3.15 -10.20 0.31
N HIS A 59 -2.25 -11.09 -0.05
CA HIS A 59 -1.02 -11.32 0.70
C HIS A 59 -0.16 -10.05 0.76
N HIS A 60 0.11 -9.44 -0.40
CA HIS A 60 0.90 -8.21 -0.45
C HIS A 60 0.21 -7.04 0.24
N MET A 61 -1.10 -6.90 0.05
CA MET A 61 -1.87 -5.84 0.71
C MET A 61 -1.88 -6.01 2.22
N GLY A 62 -1.92 -7.25 2.72
CA GLY A 62 -1.84 -7.53 4.14
C GLY A 62 -0.53 -7.00 4.75
N ILE A 63 0.57 -7.21 4.05
CA ILE A 63 1.88 -6.72 4.50
C ILE A 63 1.92 -5.18 4.48
N LEU A 64 1.43 -4.57 3.40
CA LEU A 64 1.39 -3.10 3.28
C LEU A 64 0.47 -2.46 4.33
N LYS A 65 -0.68 -3.07 4.59
CA LYS A 65 -1.61 -2.58 5.62
C LYS A 65 -0.99 -2.67 7.02
N LYS A 66 -0.37 -3.80 7.34
CA LYS A 66 0.27 -4.00 8.63
C LYS A 66 1.37 -2.98 8.88
N ALA A 67 2.11 -2.62 7.84
CA ALA A 67 3.14 -1.59 7.91
C ALA A 67 2.57 -0.17 7.96
N GLY A 68 1.26 0.00 7.79
CA GLY A 68 0.61 1.30 7.83
C GLY A 68 0.73 2.11 6.54
N LEU A 69 1.22 1.51 5.45
CA LEU A 69 1.48 2.22 4.19
C LEU A 69 0.27 2.27 3.27
N VAL A 70 -0.71 1.39 3.49
CA VAL A 70 -1.94 1.30 2.73
C VAL A 70 -3.12 1.20 3.69
N GLN A 71 -4.21 1.86 3.36
CA GLN A 71 -5.48 1.77 4.07
C GLN A 71 -6.48 1.06 3.18
N ALA A 72 -7.31 0.20 3.78
CA ALA A 72 -8.38 -0.49 3.08
C ALA A 72 -9.73 -0.02 3.63
N SER A 73 -10.69 0.15 2.73
CA SER A 73 -12.04 0.56 3.09
C SER A 73 -13.03 -0.32 2.34
N LYS A 74 -14.04 -0.82 3.03
CA LYS A 74 -15.08 -1.61 2.40
C LYS A 74 -16.18 -0.66 1.91
N GLN A 75 -16.50 -0.77 0.61
CA GLN A 75 -17.53 0.03 -0.03
C GLN A 75 -18.56 -0.94 -0.62
N GLY A 76 -19.60 -1.27 0.18
CA GLY A 76 -20.55 -2.30 -0.20
C GLY A 76 -19.86 -3.64 -0.38
N GLN A 77 -19.91 -4.21 -1.59
CA GLN A 77 -19.22 -5.46 -1.92
C GLN A 77 -17.77 -5.25 -2.36
N TRP A 78 -17.32 -3.97 -2.50
CA TRP A 78 -16.01 -3.63 -3.00
C TRP A 78 -15.05 -3.39 -1.84
N VAL A 79 -13.77 -3.79 -2.00
CA VAL A 79 -12.68 -3.39 -1.12
C VAL A 79 -11.86 -2.37 -1.89
N TRP A 80 -11.70 -1.19 -1.31
CA TRP A 80 -10.98 -0.07 -1.90
C TRP A 80 -9.70 0.17 -1.12
N TYR A 81 -8.59 0.30 -1.82
CA TYR A 81 -7.26 0.52 -1.23
C TYR A 81 -6.75 1.91 -1.56
N ARG A 82 -6.11 2.53 -0.59
CA ARG A 82 -5.53 3.86 -0.73
C ARG A 82 -4.18 3.91 -0.03
N ARG A 83 -3.22 4.64 -0.63
CA ARG A 83 -1.93 4.90 0.01
C ARG A 83 -2.13 5.79 1.24
N ASN A 84 -1.31 5.55 2.27
CA ASN A 84 -1.19 6.45 3.40
C ASN A 84 0.00 7.38 3.12
N GLU A 85 -0.26 8.56 2.55
CA GLU A 85 0.79 9.49 2.15
C GLU A 85 1.59 10.00 3.35
N THR A 86 0.94 10.22 4.49
CA THR A 86 1.62 10.64 5.71
C THR A 86 2.64 9.60 6.15
N ALA A 87 2.25 8.32 6.17
CA ALA A 87 3.15 7.24 6.56
C ALA A 87 4.32 7.09 5.58
N LEU A 88 4.07 7.28 4.28
CA LEU A 88 5.13 7.20 3.27
C LEU A 88 6.14 8.35 3.42
N ARG A 89 5.67 9.55 3.74
CA ARG A 89 6.56 10.68 4.02
C ARG A 89 7.38 10.43 5.29
N GLU A 90 6.76 9.86 6.31
CA GLU A 90 7.46 9.50 7.55
C GLU A 90 8.52 8.43 7.31
N LEU A 91 8.22 7.45 6.47
CA LEU A 91 9.18 6.42 6.09
C LEU A 91 10.45 7.05 5.48
N ALA A 92 10.26 7.95 4.52
CA ALA A 92 11.38 8.62 3.85
C ALA A 92 12.20 9.43 4.85
N ARG A 93 11.55 10.19 5.73
CA ARG A 93 12.22 11.01 6.75
C ARG A 93 12.95 10.15 7.76
N ASN A 94 12.31 9.09 8.26
CA ASN A 94 12.90 8.21 9.26
C ASN A 94 14.07 7.41 8.69
N LEU A 95 13.97 7.00 7.44
CA LEU A 95 15.06 6.31 6.77
C LEU A 95 16.28 7.22 6.65
N ARG A 96 16.07 8.47 6.24
CA ARG A 96 17.17 9.43 6.15
C ARG A 96 17.83 9.65 7.51
N SER A 97 17.01 9.78 8.57
CA SER A 97 17.52 9.98 9.94
C SER A 97 18.28 8.76 10.45
N ALA A 98 17.90 7.56 10.03
CA ALA A 98 18.54 6.33 10.48
C ALA A 98 19.88 6.04 9.80
N LEU A 99 20.15 6.70 8.67
CA LEU A 99 21.39 6.52 7.91
C LEU A 99 22.33 7.70 8.08
#